data_09afb593f86fc21a455d1c03e6b5a684
#
_entry.id   09afb593f86fc21a455d1c03e6b5a684
#
_cell.length_a   1.000
_cell.length_b   1.000
_cell.length_c   1.000
_cell.angle_alpha   90.00
_cell.angle_beta   90.00
_cell.angle_gamma   90.00
#
_symmetry.space_group_name_H-M   'P 1'
#
loop_
_entity.id
_entity.type
_entity.pdbx_description
1 polymer ?
#
loop_
_entity_poly.entity_id
_entity_poly.type
_entity_poly.pdbx_seq_one_letter_code
_entity_poly.pdbx_strand_id
1 'polypeptide(L)'
;MLKKVAIVTESFLPQINGVTNSVVRVLETLKQHEIEAMVIAPTSPTPKHLGFDVHTTTAISVMQFPVAVPGPAVWKLLDDFAPDVVHVAAPFMIGAQAIAWGQKNGVPTVAIYQTDVAGYLERYNLSFAKPVLEKIVGSIHYGATLNLAPTKEAAEYLRKISGGRVEVWGRGVDLDLFNPKNVGDVETQVIRSRIAPPEHKVIGFVGRLAAEKQVHRMQELFDLPNTSFLIVGDGPERANLEKLFRYQKVKFTGKLVGPALANAYASMDIFVHCGTEETFGQTIQEAQASGLPVVAPARGGPRFIIQSGVNGFLVNPDEENAYRSVVQELIADPELRRQIGLEAREAVADKSWSANNAQLF
;
A
#
# COMPACT_ATOMS: atom_id res chain seq x y z
N MET A 1 -1.78 22.68 -21.53
CA MET A 1 -0.67 22.08 -20.74
C MET A 1 -1.07 22.17 -19.28
N LEU A 2 -1.06 21.07 -18.54
CA LEU A 2 -1.43 21.02 -17.12
C LEU A 2 -0.49 21.90 -16.30
N LYS A 3 -1.03 22.84 -15.50
CA LYS A 3 -0.24 23.76 -14.68
C LYS A 3 -0.57 23.71 -13.21
N LYS A 4 -1.84 23.43 -12.87
CA LYS A 4 -2.35 23.45 -11.50
C LYS A 4 -3.14 22.21 -11.16
N VAL A 5 -2.78 21.51 -10.08
CA VAL A 5 -3.46 20.31 -9.59
C VAL A 5 -3.90 20.50 -8.15
N ALA A 6 -5.19 20.39 -7.86
CA ALA A 6 -5.66 20.28 -6.49
C ALA A 6 -5.77 18.80 -6.08
N ILE A 7 -5.11 18.40 -5.01
CA ILE A 7 -5.21 17.05 -4.44
C ILE A 7 -6.16 17.09 -3.25
N VAL A 8 -7.25 16.33 -3.33
CA VAL A 8 -8.22 16.18 -2.23
C VAL A 8 -8.14 14.76 -1.70
N THR A 9 -7.89 14.60 -0.40
CA THR A 9 -7.66 13.30 0.22
C THR A 9 -8.27 13.19 1.61
N GLU A 10 -8.79 12.00 1.94
CA GLU A 10 -9.31 11.71 3.30
C GLU A 10 -8.20 11.25 4.26
N SER A 11 -6.99 11.05 3.78
CA SER A 11 -5.84 10.64 4.60
C SER A 11 -4.56 11.32 4.12
N PHE A 12 -3.87 11.97 5.06
CA PHE A 12 -2.58 12.60 4.82
C PHE A 12 -1.70 12.49 6.07
N LEU A 13 -0.50 13.04 6.00
CA LEU A 13 0.43 13.05 7.13
C LEU A 13 -0.23 13.68 8.39
N PRO A 14 0.10 13.22 9.60
CA PRO A 14 1.15 12.25 9.96
C PRO A 14 0.75 10.78 9.81
N GLN A 15 -0.45 10.48 9.32
CA GLN A 15 -0.87 9.12 9.06
C GLN A 15 -0.13 8.54 7.86
N ILE A 16 0.56 7.41 8.04
CA ILE A 16 1.25 6.71 6.96
C ILE A 16 0.46 5.45 6.62
N ASN A 17 -0.12 5.46 5.43
CA ASN A 17 -0.84 4.34 4.82
C ASN A 17 -0.71 4.42 3.29
N GLY A 18 -1.31 3.47 2.58
CA GLY A 18 -1.21 3.41 1.12
C GLY A 18 -1.73 4.65 0.39
N VAL A 19 -2.77 5.31 0.91
CA VAL A 19 -3.33 6.55 0.33
C VAL A 19 -2.34 7.69 0.50
N THR A 20 -1.87 7.92 1.73
CA THR A 20 -0.89 8.96 2.04
C THR A 20 0.39 8.79 1.22
N ASN A 21 0.93 7.57 1.14
CA ASN A 21 2.12 7.30 0.34
C ASN A 21 1.89 7.64 -1.14
N SER A 22 0.75 7.25 -1.70
CA SER A 22 0.38 7.57 -3.08
C SER A 22 0.34 9.08 -3.33
N VAL A 23 -0.30 9.84 -2.44
CA VAL A 23 -0.38 11.31 -2.52
C VAL A 23 1.01 11.94 -2.46
N VAL A 24 1.87 11.52 -1.54
CA VAL A 24 3.24 12.03 -1.44
C VAL A 24 4.02 11.79 -2.74
N ARG A 25 3.91 10.58 -3.33
CA ARG A 25 4.60 10.26 -4.59
C ARG A 25 4.05 11.04 -5.79
N VAL A 26 2.74 11.32 -5.81
CA VAL A 26 2.16 12.23 -6.81
C VAL A 26 2.72 13.66 -6.63
N LEU A 27 2.80 14.17 -5.41
CA LEU A 27 3.40 15.48 -5.13
C LEU A 27 4.87 15.56 -5.55
N GLU A 28 5.66 14.52 -5.30
CA GLU A 28 7.06 14.43 -5.77
C GLU A 28 7.14 14.56 -7.30
N THR A 29 6.26 13.85 -8.01
CA THR A 29 6.20 13.90 -9.48
C THR A 29 5.76 15.29 -9.98
N LEU A 30 4.74 15.89 -9.37
CA LEU A 30 4.29 17.25 -9.72
C LEU A 30 5.42 18.28 -9.54
N LYS A 31 6.20 18.14 -8.44
CA LYS A 31 7.36 18.98 -8.18
C LYS A 31 8.46 18.81 -9.25
N GLN A 32 8.74 17.58 -9.67
CA GLN A 32 9.72 17.28 -10.72
C GLN A 32 9.34 17.90 -12.08
N HIS A 33 8.03 17.99 -12.34
CA HIS A 33 7.49 18.57 -13.59
C HIS A 33 7.14 20.06 -13.46
N GLU A 34 7.48 20.70 -12.33
CA GLU A 34 7.21 22.12 -12.06
C GLU A 34 5.71 22.49 -12.16
N ILE A 35 4.84 21.52 -11.83
CA ILE A 35 3.38 21.70 -11.79
C ILE A 35 3.00 22.22 -10.42
N GLU A 36 2.26 23.34 -10.37
CA GLU A 36 1.74 23.89 -9.11
C GLU A 36 0.69 22.98 -8.50
N ALA A 37 0.78 22.74 -7.20
CA ALA A 37 -0.19 21.90 -6.51
C ALA A 37 -0.58 22.46 -5.13
N MET A 38 -1.79 22.10 -4.69
CA MET A 38 -2.22 22.23 -3.29
C MET A 38 -2.83 20.91 -2.80
N VAL A 39 -2.82 20.68 -1.50
CA VAL A 39 -3.46 19.54 -0.84
C VAL A 39 -4.58 20.03 0.06
N ILE A 40 -5.74 19.37 0.01
CA ILE A 40 -6.84 19.52 0.97
C ILE A 40 -7.01 18.18 1.68
N ALA A 41 -6.86 18.18 3.01
CA ALA A 41 -6.86 16.97 3.82
C ALA A 41 -7.48 17.20 5.21
N PRO A 42 -7.88 16.15 5.96
CA PRO A 42 -8.39 16.29 7.33
C PRO A 42 -7.31 16.70 8.34
N THR A 43 -6.06 16.34 8.08
CA THR A 43 -4.92 16.62 8.97
C THR A 43 -3.66 16.90 8.18
N SER A 44 -2.77 17.70 8.77
CA SER A 44 -1.37 17.85 8.33
C SER A 44 -0.51 18.29 9.51
N PRO A 45 0.74 17.80 9.63
CA PRO A 45 1.68 18.28 10.66
C PRO A 45 2.22 19.68 10.38
N THR A 46 2.16 20.12 9.13
CA THR A 46 2.69 21.41 8.68
C THR A 46 1.79 22.00 7.60
N PRO A 47 1.78 23.34 7.44
CA PRO A 47 0.99 23.99 6.40
C PRO A 47 1.57 23.81 4.98
N LYS A 48 2.78 23.25 4.87
CA LYS A 48 3.43 22.95 3.58
C LYS A 48 4.07 21.57 3.58
N HIS A 49 4.02 20.91 2.43
CA HIS A 49 4.75 19.66 2.18
C HIS A 49 5.39 19.69 0.78
N LEU A 50 6.68 19.37 0.69
CA LEU A 50 7.48 19.47 -0.56
C LEU A 50 7.46 20.85 -1.25
N GLY A 51 7.06 21.89 -0.52
CA GLY A 51 6.90 23.26 -1.04
C GLY A 51 5.45 23.61 -1.41
N PHE A 52 4.55 22.65 -1.47
CA PHE A 52 3.13 22.84 -1.77
C PHE A 52 2.33 23.17 -0.51
N ASP A 53 1.31 24.01 -0.65
CA ASP A 53 0.41 24.37 0.46
C ASP A 53 -0.51 23.19 0.82
N VAL A 54 -0.68 22.98 2.13
CA VAL A 54 -1.58 21.94 2.68
C VAL A 54 -2.64 22.60 3.53
N HIS A 55 -3.87 22.55 3.09
CA HIS A 55 -5.03 23.10 3.77
C HIS A 55 -5.76 22.00 4.53
N THR A 56 -5.97 22.22 5.82
CA THR A 56 -6.74 21.28 6.65
C THR A 56 -8.20 21.67 6.73
N THR A 57 -9.08 20.68 6.71
CA THR A 57 -10.53 20.85 6.90
C THR A 57 -10.92 20.49 8.33
N THR A 58 -12.14 20.86 8.73
CA THR A 58 -12.73 20.33 9.96
C THR A 58 -12.78 18.81 9.88
N ALA A 59 -12.34 18.14 10.92
CA ALA A 59 -12.36 16.67 11.01
C ALA A 59 -12.91 16.23 12.36
N ILE A 60 -13.59 15.08 12.37
CA ILE A 60 -14.04 14.38 13.58
C ILE A 60 -13.27 13.06 13.70
N SER A 61 -12.94 12.67 14.92
CA SER A 61 -12.27 11.38 15.14
C SER A 61 -13.31 10.26 15.17
N VAL A 62 -13.20 9.31 14.23
CA VAL A 62 -13.99 8.10 14.18
C VAL A 62 -13.06 6.91 14.29
N MET A 63 -13.18 6.10 15.34
CA MET A 63 -12.30 4.93 15.57
C MET A 63 -10.80 5.26 15.42
N GLN A 64 -10.36 6.40 15.97
CA GLN A 64 -8.99 6.92 15.89
C GLN A 64 -8.55 7.42 14.49
N PHE A 65 -9.44 7.46 13.50
CA PHE A 65 -9.17 8.07 12.21
C PHE A 65 -9.84 9.45 12.11
N PRO A 66 -9.11 10.49 11.67
CA PRO A 66 -9.72 11.77 11.36
C PRO A 66 -10.54 11.63 10.07
N VAL A 67 -11.85 11.83 10.19
CA VAL A 67 -12.77 11.87 9.05
C VAL A 67 -13.09 13.33 8.76
N ALA A 68 -12.80 13.76 7.55
CA ALA A 68 -13.06 15.12 7.12
C ALA A 68 -14.58 15.40 7.08
N VAL A 69 -14.98 16.57 7.51
CA VAL A 69 -16.37 17.03 7.42
C VAL A 69 -16.52 17.91 6.18
N PRO A 70 -17.41 17.53 5.23
CA PRO A 70 -17.70 18.38 4.09
C PRO A 70 -18.20 19.77 4.53
N GLY A 71 -17.74 20.80 3.83
CA GLY A 71 -18.11 22.17 4.18
C GLY A 71 -17.73 23.19 3.10
N PRO A 72 -18.23 24.43 3.18
CA PRO A 72 -18.00 25.44 2.16
C PRO A 72 -16.52 25.81 1.95
N ALA A 73 -15.67 25.54 2.94
CA ALA A 73 -14.23 25.81 2.86
C ALA A 73 -13.54 25.03 1.72
N VAL A 74 -13.94 23.78 1.46
CA VAL A 74 -13.36 22.96 0.36
C VAL A 74 -13.62 23.62 -1.00
N TRP A 75 -14.85 24.06 -1.24
CA TRP A 75 -15.20 24.73 -2.49
C TRP A 75 -14.49 26.07 -2.63
N LYS A 76 -14.43 26.87 -1.56
CA LYS A 76 -13.72 28.12 -1.54
C LYS A 76 -12.25 27.96 -1.88
N LEU A 77 -11.57 26.95 -1.30
CA LEU A 77 -10.16 26.66 -1.59
C LEU A 77 -9.97 26.28 -3.07
N LEU A 78 -10.89 25.46 -3.64
CA LEU A 78 -10.85 25.09 -5.05
C LEU A 78 -11.12 26.28 -5.98
N ASP A 79 -12.08 27.17 -5.62
CA ASP A 79 -12.36 28.39 -6.38
C ASP A 79 -11.16 29.36 -6.36
N ASP A 80 -10.55 29.59 -5.18
CA ASP A 80 -9.41 30.50 -5.01
C ASP A 80 -8.15 29.96 -5.73
N PHE A 81 -7.92 28.63 -5.73
CA PHE A 81 -6.78 28.01 -6.40
C PHE A 81 -6.96 27.88 -7.92
N ALA A 82 -8.18 27.72 -8.39
CA ALA A 82 -8.56 27.50 -9.80
C ALA A 82 -7.71 26.41 -10.50
N PRO A 83 -7.83 25.15 -10.06
CA PRO A 83 -7.05 24.03 -10.62
C PRO A 83 -7.49 23.68 -12.04
N ASP A 84 -6.54 23.20 -12.86
CA ASP A 84 -6.84 22.59 -14.16
C ASP A 84 -7.45 21.18 -14.01
N VAL A 85 -7.07 20.48 -12.92
CA VAL A 85 -7.54 19.12 -12.58
C VAL A 85 -7.65 18.96 -11.08
N VAL A 86 -8.66 18.25 -10.60
CA VAL A 86 -8.76 17.81 -9.21
C VAL A 86 -8.44 16.32 -9.10
N HIS A 87 -7.35 15.98 -8.43
CA HIS A 87 -6.95 14.62 -8.09
C HIS A 87 -7.57 14.22 -6.74
N VAL A 88 -8.55 13.33 -6.77
CA VAL A 88 -9.28 12.85 -5.58
C VAL A 88 -8.70 11.52 -5.16
N ALA A 89 -7.72 11.56 -4.25
CA ALA A 89 -6.95 10.38 -3.85
C ALA A 89 -7.74 9.36 -3.01
N ALA A 90 -8.78 9.80 -2.33
CA ALA A 90 -9.72 8.94 -1.62
C ALA A 90 -11.12 9.57 -1.72
N PRO A 91 -11.95 9.14 -2.68
CA PRO A 91 -13.23 9.77 -2.97
C PRO A 91 -14.30 9.34 -1.97
N PHE A 92 -14.31 9.95 -0.78
CA PHE A 92 -15.30 9.71 0.26
C PHE A 92 -16.04 11.01 0.60
N MET A 93 -15.86 11.60 1.77
CA MET A 93 -16.63 12.79 2.22
C MET A 93 -16.23 14.05 1.44
N ILE A 94 -15.02 14.58 1.67
CA ILE A 94 -14.55 15.78 0.96
C ILE A 94 -14.16 15.47 -0.49
N GLY A 95 -13.79 14.23 -0.77
CA GLY A 95 -13.54 13.77 -2.13
C GLY A 95 -14.81 13.81 -3.00
N ALA A 96 -15.95 13.34 -2.47
CA ALA A 96 -17.25 13.46 -3.14
C ALA A 96 -17.66 14.93 -3.37
N GLN A 97 -17.37 15.79 -2.38
CA GLN A 97 -17.62 17.23 -2.51
C GLN A 97 -16.75 17.88 -3.59
N ALA A 98 -15.50 17.47 -3.72
CA ALA A 98 -14.58 17.96 -4.76
C ALA A 98 -15.00 17.49 -6.16
N ILE A 99 -15.48 16.26 -6.31
CA ILE A 99 -16.05 15.76 -7.56
C ILE A 99 -17.28 16.59 -7.97
N ALA A 100 -18.21 16.85 -7.02
CA ALA A 100 -19.39 17.68 -7.29
C ALA A 100 -19.00 19.12 -7.69
N TRP A 101 -17.94 19.68 -7.07
CA TRP A 101 -17.41 20.99 -7.45
C TRP A 101 -16.85 20.96 -8.88
N GLY A 102 -16.08 19.94 -9.24
CA GLY A 102 -15.54 19.77 -10.59
C GLY A 102 -16.63 19.69 -11.65
N GLN A 103 -17.69 18.91 -11.40
CA GLN A 103 -18.86 18.83 -12.29
C GLN A 103 -19.52 20.19 -12.50
N LYS A 104 -19.72 20.93 -11.39
CA LYS A 104 -20.38 22.26 -11.43
C LYS A 104 -19.56 23.29 -12.23
N ASN A 105 -18.23 23.24 -12.10
CA ASN A 105 -17.32 24.24 -12.67
C ASN A 105 -16.68 23.78 -13.98
N GLY A 106 -17.00 22.59 -14.50
CA GLY A 106 -16.42 22.05 -15.72
C GLY A 106 -14.93 21.69 -15.60
N VAL A 107 -14.42 21.48 -14.37
CA VAL A 107 -13.05 21.10 -14.11
C VAL A 107 -12.94 19.57 -14.04
N PRO A 108 -12.05 18.93 -14.81
CA PRO A 108 -11.87 17.48 -14.77
C PRO A 108 -11.48 16.96 -13.39
N THR A 109 -12.04 15.82 -13.01
CA THR A 109 -11.74 15.14 -11.75
C THR A 109 -11.22 13.73 -12.00
N VAL A 110 -10.11 13.35 -11.34
CA VAL A 110 -9.52 12.01 -11.37
C VAL A 110 -9.66 11.39 -10.00
N ALA A 111 -10.52 10.39 -9.88
CA ALA A 111 -10.82 9.73 -8.60
C ALA A 111 -10.10 8.38 -8.48
N ILE A 112 -9.41 8.14 -7.37
CA ILE A 112 -8.60 6.95 -7.16
C ILE A 112 -9.32 5.96 -6.25
N TYR A 113 -9.65 4.78 -6.75
CA TYR A 113 -10.20 3.68 -5.97
C TYR A 113 -9.07 2.90 -5.29
N GLN A 114 -8.74 3.26 -4.05
CA GLN A 114 -7.60 2.68 -3.32
C GLN A 114 -8.00 1.83 -2.10
N THR A 115 -9.25 1.93 -1.67
CA THR A 115 -9.73 1.27 -0.44
C THR A 115 -10.93 0.41 -0.77
N ASP A 116 -10.84 -0.89 -0.50
CA ASP A 116 -11.98 -1.79 -0.56
C ASP A 116 -12.88 -1.58 0.66
N VAL A 117 -13.73 -0.55 0.58
CA VAL A 117 -14.66 -0.20 1.66
C VAL A 117 -15.72 -1.29 1.84
N ALA A 118 -16.08 -2.01 0.77
CA ALA A 118 -17.04 -3.10 0.83
C ALA A 118 -16.49 -4.32 1.60
N GLY A 119 -15.24 -4.70 1.36
CA GLY A 119 -14.56 -5.75 2.13
C GLY A 119 -14.37 -5.39 3.61
N TYR A 120 -14.23 -4.09 3.92
CA TYR A 120 -14.20 -3.63 5.32
C TYR A 120 -15.50 -3.96 6.07
N LEU A 121 -16.68 -3.81 5.46
CA LEU A 121 -17.96 -4.11 6.10
C LEU A 121 -18.13 -5.60 6.40
N GLU A 122 -17.66 -6.47 5.54
CA GLU A 122 -17.72 -7.93 5.76
C GLU A 122 -16.98 -8.32 7.04
N ARG A 123 -15.85 -7.69 7.32
CA ARG A 123 -15.02 -7.91 8.51
C ARG A 123 -15.70 -7.51 9.82
N TYR A 124 -16.49 -6.45 9.79
CA TYR A 124 -17.21 -5.97 10.97
C TYR A 124 -18.62 -6.59 11.12
N ASN A 125 -18.89 -7.71 10.40
CA ASN A 125 -20.21 -8.35 10.36
C ASN A 125 -21.36 -7.39 9.93
N LEU A 126 -21.02 -6.41 9.09
CA LEU A 126 -21.93 -5.43 8.53
C LEU A 126 -22.24 -5.69 7.06
N SER A 127 -22.16 -6.95 6.62
CA SER A 127 -22.35 -7.38 5.21
C SER A 127 -23.72 -6.96 4.65
N PHE A 128 -24.73 -6.79 5.51
CA PHE A 128 -26.05 -6.30 5.11
C PHE A 128 -26.02 -4.86 4.57
N ALA A 129 -25.01 -4.06 4.95
CA ALA A 129 -24.84 -2.68 4.49
C ALA A 129 -24.04 -2.59 3.17
N LYS A 130 -23.44 -3.68 2.71
CA LYS A 130 -22.60 -3.72 1.50
C LYS A 130 -23.30 -3.17 0.25
N PRO A 131 -24.57 -3.56 -0.10
CA PRO A 131 -25.22 -3.03 -1.29
C PRO A 131 -25.45 -1.51 -1.24
N VAL A 132 -25.75 -0.97 -0.04
CA VAL A 132 -25.92 0.48 0.14
C VAL A 132 -24.62 1.21 -0.04
N LEU A 133 -23.52 0.69 0.53
CA LEU A 133 -22.21 1.29 0.40
C LEU A 133 -21.67 1.21 -1.02
N GLU A 134 -21.86 0.09 -1.71
CA GLU A 134 -21.51 -0.06 -3.14
C GLU A 134 -22.25 0.98 -3.99
N LYS A 135 -23.53 1.23 -3.71
CA LYS A 135 -24.31 2.26 -4.39
C LYS A 135 -23.76 3.66 -4.13
N ILE A 136 -23.37 3.97 -2.88
CA ILE A 136 -22.75 5.26 -2.52
C ILE A 136 -21.41 5.43 -3.23
N VAL A 137 -20.51 4.46 -3.10
CA VAL A 137 -19.20 4.48 -3.76
C VAL A 137 -19.36 4.58 -5.28
N GLY A 138 -20.25 3.76 -5.86
CA GLY A 138 -20.56 3.79 -7.29
C GLY A 138 -21.04 5.16 -7.75
N SER A 139 -21.94 5.79 -7.00
CA SER A 139 -22.47 7.13 -7.31
C SER A 139 -21.38 8.21 -7.26
N ILE A 140 -20.48 8.17 -6.27
CA ILE A 140 -19.36 9.10 -6.16
C ILE A 140 -18.42 8.95 -7.37
N HIS A 141 -18.03 7.72 -7.69
CA HIS A 141 -17.13 7.44 -8.81
C HIS A 141 -17.78 7.71 -10.18
N TYR A 142 -19.11 7.53 -10.30
CA TYR A 142 -19.84 7.93 -11.52
C TYR A 142 -19.71 9.42 -11.82
N GLY A 143 -19.64 10.26 -10.80
CA GLY A 143 -19.49 11.70 -10.93
C GLY A 143 -18.09 12.15 -11.36
N ALA A 144 -17.07 11.30 -11.28
CA ALA A 144 -15.71 11.66 -11.69
C ALA A 144 -15.52 11.57 -13.20
N THR A 145 -14.66 12.44 -13.75
CA THR A 145 -14.31 12.44 -15.19
C THR A 145 -13.56 11.16 -15.57
N LEU A 146 -12.65 10.73 -14.70
CA LEU A 146 -11.88 9.51 -14.84
C LEU A 146 -11.72 8.85 -13.47
N ASN A 147 -11.85 7.54 -13.43
CA ASN A 147 -11.53 6.77 -12.26
C ASN A 147 -10.28 5.92 -12.51
N LEU A 148 -9.45 5.77 -11.49
CA LEU A 148 -8.25 4.95 -11.53
C LEU A 148 -8.34 3.88 -10.45
N ALA A 149 -7.98 2.65 -10.80
CA ALA A 149 -7.98 1.51 -9.88
C ALA A 149 -6.64 0.77 -9.94
N PRO A 150 -6.16 0.21 -8.81
CA PRO A 150 -4.79 -0.32 -8.73
C PRO A 150 -4.57 -1.62 -9.50
N THR A 151 -5.64 -2.37 -9.80
CA THR A 151 -5.58 -3.66 -10.51
C THR A 151 -6.72 -3.77 -11.53
N LYS A 152 -6.59 -4.69 -12.46
CA LYS A 152 -7.64 -4.98 -13.46
C LYS A 152 -8.96 -5.39 -12.80
N GLU A 153 -8.91 -6.25 -11.76
CA GLU A 153 -10.13 -6.66 -11.06
C GLU A 153 -10.77 -5.53 -10.28
N ALA A 154 -9.97 -4.69 -9.59
CA ALA A 154 -10.48 -3.50 -8.93
C ALA A 154 -11.15 -2.56 -9.95
N ALA A 155 -10.57 -2.44 -11.15
CA ALA A 155 -11.15 -1.65 -12.23
C ALA A 155 -12.45 -2.27 -12.77
N GLU A 156 -12.51 -3.58 -12.96
CA GLU A 156 -13.71 -4.29 -13.39
C GLU A 156 -14.84 -4.18 -12.34
N TYR A 157 -14.49 -4.40 -11.08
CA TYR A 157 -15.43 -4.21 -9.97
C TYR A 157 -15.96 -2.78 -9.93
N LEU A 158 -15.08 -1.78 -10.00
CA LEU A 158 -15.50 -0.39 -9.97
C LEU A 158 -16.37 -0.02 -11.18
N ARG A 159 -16.04 -0.50 -12.38
CA ARG A 159 -16.91 -0.32 -13.58
C ARG A 159 -18.30 -0.88 -13.35
N LYS A 160 -18.39 -2.06 -12.73
CA LYS A 160 -19.69 -2.71 -12.45
C LYS A 160 -20.55 -1.89 -11.50
N ILE A 161 -19.99 -1.30 -10.44
CA ILE A 161 -20.76 -0.57 -9.44
C ILE A 161 -20.96 0.92 -9.79
N SER A 162 -20.06 1.54 -10.56
CA SER A 162 -20.14 2.98 -10.91
C SER A 162 -20.70 3.23 -12.30
N GLY A 163 -20.49 2.35 -13.25
CA GLY A 163 -20.79 2.61 -14.67
C GLY A 163 -19.91 3.70 -15.31
N GLY A 164 -18.92 4.24 -14.59
CA GLY A 164 -18.04 5.31 -15.03
C GLY A 164 -16.84 4.81 -15.85
N ARG A 165 -16.09 5.76 -16.44
CA ARG A 165 -14.80 5.45 -17.08
C ARG A 165 -13.79 5.06 -16.01
N VAL A 166 -13.19 3.87 -16.13
CA VAL A 166 -12.20 3.35 -15.18
C VAL A 166 -10.99 2.82 -15.96
N GLU A 167 -9.81 3.26 -15.58
CA GLU A 167 -8.53 2.77 -16.10
C GLU A 167 -7.69 2.14 -14.98
N VAL A 168 -6.74 1.29 -15.34
CA VAL A 168 -5.82 0.69 -14.38
C VAL A 168 -4.66 1.65 -14.18
N TRP A 169 -4.42 2.02 -12.94
CA TRP A 169 -3.27 2.79 -12.50
C TRP A 169 -2.66 2.07 -11.30
N GLY A 170 -1.61 1.32 -11.55
CA GLY A 170 -0.90 0.55 -10.54
C GLY A 170 -0.20 1.46 -9.53
N ARG A 171 0.63 0.87 -8.70
CA ARG A 171 1.50 1.61 -7.78
C ARG A 171 2.94 1.41 -8.18
N GLY A 172 3.71 2.48 -8.06
CA GLY A 172 5.14 2.41 -8.23
C GLY A 172 5.84 1.87 -6.97
N VAL A 173 7.09 1.50 -7.13
CA VAL A 173 8.02 1.19 -6.05
C VAL A 173 9.29 2.03 -6.22
N ASP A 174 9.94 2.37 -5.11
CA ASP A 174 11.20 3.11 -5.12
C ASP A 174 12.34 2.13 -5.38
N LEU A 175 12.74 2.00 -6.65
CA LEU A 175 13.73 1.01 -7.11
C LEU A 175 15.17 1.34 -6.70
N ASP A 176 15.43 2.58 -6.34
CA ASP A 176 16.73 3.02 -5.81
C ASP A 176 16.83 2.70 -4.33
N LEU A 177 15.77 2.99 -3.59
CA LEU A 177 15.69 2.71 -2.16
C LEU A 177 15.63 1.20 -1.87
N PHE A 178 14.72 0.47 -2.53
CA PHE A 178 14.57 -0.99 -2.41
C PHE A 178 15.39 -1.67 -3.49
N ASN A 179 16.60 -2.13 -3.12
CA ASN A 179 17.55 -2.63 -4.07
C ASN A 179 18.31 -3.85 -3.50
N PRO A 180 18.52 -4.92 -4.28
CA PRO A 180 19.30 -6.08 -3.83
C PRO A 180 20.73 -5.73 -3.40
N LYS A 181 21.30 -4.64 -3.90
CA LYS A 181 22.65 -4.17 -3.53
C LYS A 181 22.75 -3.81 -2.04
N ASN A 182 21.64 -3.41 -1.40
CA ASN A 182 21.62 -3.06 0.01
C ASN A 182 21.99 -4.23 0.95
N VAL A 183 21.99 -5.46 0.45
CA VAL A 183 22.50 -6.65 1.20
C VAL A 183 23.96 -6.45 1.63
N GLY A 184 24.77 -5.73 0.83
CA GLY A 184 26.17 -5.44 1.13
C GLY A 184 26.38 -4.28 2.12
N ASP A 185 25.36 -3.53 2.47
CA ASP A 185 25.47 -2.36 3.33
C ASP A 185 25.80 -2.75 4.79
N VAL A 186 26.65 -1.97 5.42
CA VAL A 186 27.07 -2.21 6.81
C VAL A 186 25.87 -2.24 7.76
N GLU A 187 24.94 -1.30 7.60
CA GLU A 187 23.72 -1.22 8.41
C GLU A 187 22.86 -2.48 8.23
N THR A 188 22.71 -2.99 7.02
CA THR A 188 21.99 -4.24 6.73
C THR A 188 22.64 -5.42 7.46
N GLN A 189 23.97 -5.54 7.39
CA GLN A 189 24.72 -6.61 8.07
C GLN A 189 24.60 -6.50 9.60
N VAL A 190 24.62 -5.29 10.14
CA VAL A 190 24.39 -5.05 11.58
C VAL A 190 22.97 -5.45 11.98
N ILE A 191 21.96 -5.10 11.19
CA ILE A 191 20.57 -5.51 11.45
C ILE A 191 20.48 -7.04 11.43
N ARG A 192 21.00 -7.67 10.39
CA ARG A 192 20.94 -9.12 10.21
C ARG A 192 21.61 -9.88 11.37
N SER A 193 22.79 -9.44 11.80
CA SER A 193 23.50 -10.08 12.93
C SER A 193 22.77 -10.01 14.27
N ARG A 194 21.88 -9.01 14.44
CA ARG A 194 21.03 -8.86 15.62
C ARG A 194 19.74 -9.69 15.56
N ILE A 195 19.39 -10.20 14.39
CA ILE A 195 18.17 -10.99 14.15
C ILE A 195 18.49 -12.48 14.17
N ALA A 196 19.60 -12.86 13.50
CA ALA A 196 19.88 -14.26 13.21
C ALA A 196 21.37 -14.57 13.23
N PRO A 197 21.76 -15.75 13.70
CA PRO A 197 23.11 -16.28 13.45
C PRO A 197 23.31 -16.53 11.94
N PRO A 198 24.58 -16.60 11.48
CA PRO A 198 24.90 -16.64 10.03
C PRO A 198 24.25 -17.82 9.28
N GLU A 199 24.06 -18.96 9.90
CA GLU A 199 23.49 -20.17 9.32
C GLU A 199 21.97 -20.11 9.17
N HIS A 200 21.28 -19.18 9.88
CA HIS A 200 19.83 -19.04 9.80
C HIS A 200 19.37 -18.30 8.57
N LYS A 201 18.22 -18.71 8.05
CA LYS A 201 17.44 -17.93 7.09
C LYS A 201 16.51 -16.99 7.82
N VAL A 202 16.47 -15.73 7.40
CA VAL A 202 15.58 -14.71 7.95
C VAL A 202 14.31 -14.67 7.12
N ILE A 203 13.21 -15.03 7.72
CA ILE A 203 11.87 -14.95 7.14
C ILE A 203 11.23 -13.66 7.64
N GLY A 204 10.83 -12.79 6.71
CA GLY A 204 10.35 -11.45 7.05
C GLY A 204 8.89 -11.20 6.71
N PHE A 205 8.29 -10.34 7.51
CA PHE A 205 7.00 -9.69 7.26
C PHE A 205 7.14 -8.18 7.44
N VAL A 206 6.52 -7.41 6.55
CA VAL A 206 6.42 -5.95 6.66
C VAL A 206 4.97 -5.54 6.48
N GLY A 207 4.45 -4.75 7.40
CA GLY A 207 3.09 -4.23 7.30
C GLY A 207 2.51 -3.76 8.62
N ARG A 208 1.28 -3.20 8.55
CA ARG A 208 0.51 -2.89 9.74
C ARG A 208 0.17 -4.16 10.49
N LEU A 209 0.39 -4.19 11.79
CA LEU A 209 0.04 -5.33 12.65
C LEU A 209 -1.44 -5.23 13.05
N ALA A 210 -2.32 -5.66 12.15
CA ALA A 210 -3.77 -5.62 12.32
C ALA A 210 -4.39 -6.95 11.85
N ALA A 211 -5.61 -7.22 12.28
CA ALA A 211 -6.27 -8.51 12.08
C ALA A 211 -6.31 -8.95 10.60
N GLU A 212 -6.53 -7.98 9.67
CA GLU A 212 -6.56 -8.24 8.24
C GLU A 212 -5.23 -8.70 7.64
N LYS A 213 -4.11 -8.44 8.32
CA LYS A 213 -2.79 -8.88 7.86
C LYS A 213 -2.46 -10.31 8.29
N GLN A 214 -3.27 -10.90 9.16
CA GLN A 214 -3.21 -12.31 9.57
C GLN A 214 -1.81 -12.81 9.93
N VAL A 215 -0.97 -11.95 10.56
CA VAL A 215 0.44 -12.23 10.86
C VAL A 215 0.61 -13.46 11.76
N HIS A 216 -0.42 -13.82 12.52
CA HIS A 216 -0.44 -15.03 13.34
C HIS A 216 -0.20 -16.32 12.52
N ARG A 217 -0.50 -16.34 11.22
CA ARG A 217 -0.24 -17.49 10.34
C ARG A 217 1.24 -17.84 10.20
N MET A 218 2.15 -16.88 10.50
CA MET A 218 3.58 -17.19 10.52
C MET A 218 3.95 -18.32 11.51
N GLN A 219 3.05 -18.68 12.43
CA GLN A 219 3.23 -19.82 13.32
C GLN A 219 3.51 -21.13 12.58
N GLU A 220 2.97 -21.31 11.38
CA GLU A 220 3.21 -22.49 10.53
C GLU A 220 4.70 -22.69 10.18
N LEU A 221 5.52 -21.67 10.39
CA LEU A 221 6.93 -21.64 9.97
C LEU A 221 7.91 -21.83 11.15
N PHE A 222 7.44 -21.72 12.41
CA PHE A 222 8.35 -21.57 13.55
C PHE A 222 9.15 -22.82 13.91
N ASP A 223 8.73 -23.99 13.48
CA ASP A 223 9.43 -25.26 13.69
C ASP A 223 10.38 -25.61 12.54
N LEU A 224 10.49 -24.75 11.50
CA LEU A 224 11.47 -24.91 10.44
C LEU A 224 12.89 -24.74 11.01
N PRO A 225 13.82 -25.68 10.74
CA PRO A 225 15.16 -25.60 11.29
C PRO A 225 15.95 -24.41 10.72
N ASN A 226 16.86 -23.88 11.52
CA ASN A 226 17.77 -22.79 11.12
C ASN A 226 17.04 -21.57 10.54
N THR A 227 15.93 -21.18 11.19
CA THR A 227 15.17 -19.99 10.82
C THR A 227 15.14 -18.97 11.95
N SER A 228 15.06 -17.72 11.57
CA SER A 228 14.76 -16.56 12.44
C SER A 228 13.76 -15.66 11.74
N PHE A 229 13.02 -14.86 12.50
CA PHE A 229 11.89 -14.11 11.96
C PHE A 229 12.05 -12.62 12.24
N LEU A 230 11.76 -11.80 11.23
CA LEU A 230 11.76 -10.35 11.33
C LEU A 230 10.36 -9.82 11.03
N ILE A 231 9.75 -9.14 12.00
CA ILE A 231 8.44 -8.51 11.84
C ILE A 231 8.62 -6.99 11.94
N VAL A 232 8.39 -6.31 10.82
CA VAL A 232 8.50 -4.86 10.68
C VAL A 232 7.11 -4.25 10.62
N GLY A 233 6.82 -3.35 11.53
CA GLY A 233 5.55 -2.66 11.59
C GLY A 233 5.01 -2.50 13.00
N ASP A 234 3.87 -1.85 13.08
CA ASP A 234 3.14 -1.62 14.32
C ASP A 234 1.64 -1.67 14.08
N GLY A 235 0.85 -1.81 15.13
CA GLY A 235 -0.60 -1.84 15.02
C GLY A 235 -1.29 -2.49 16.23
N PRO A 236 -2.63 -2.54 16.19
CA PRO A 236 -3.43 -3.01 17.33
C PRO A 236 -3.13 -4.45 17.75
N GLU A 237 -2.68 -5.32 16.81
CA GLU A 237 -2.37 -6.72 17.11
C GLU A 237 -0.94 -6.93 17.65
N ARG A 238 -0.10 -5.89 17.75
CA ARG A 238 1.30 -6.05 18.16
C ARG A 238 1.45 -6.79 19.48
N ALA A 239 0.74 -6.36 20.53
CA ALA A 239 0.86 -6.98 21.86
C ALA A 239 0.40 -8.45 21.87
N ASN A 240 -0.66 -8.76 21.10
CA ASN A 240 -1.13 -10.13 20.94
C ASN A 240 -0.10 -11.01 20.22
N LEU A 241 0.51 -10.50 19.16
CA LEU A 241 1.53 -11.21 18.39
C LEU A 241 2.82 -11.40 19.19
N GLU A 242 3.29 -10.39 19.93
CA GLU A 242 4.46 -10.52 20.81
C GLU A 242 4.22 -11.58 21.91
N LYS A 243 3.02 -11.64 22.48
CA LYS A 243 2.62 -12.68 23.42
C LYS A 243 2.58 -14.06 22.77
N LEU A 244 2.01 -14.16 21.58
CA LEU A 244 1.85 -15.39 20.82
C LEU A 244 3.22 -15.99 20.42
N PHE A 245 4.15 -15.12 20.01
CA PHE A 245 5.48 -15.50 19.51
C PHE A 245 6.60 -15.44 20.53
N ARG A 246 6.27 -15.24 21.82
CA ARG A 246 7.25 -14.97 22.91
C ARG A 246 8.37 -15.99 23.07
N TYR A 247 8.15 -17.23 22.65
CA TYR A 247 9.14 -18.32 22.77
C TYR A 247 9.84 -18.63 21.44
N GLN A 248 9.61 -17.82 20.43
CA GLN A 248 10.15 -18.01 19.09
C GLN A 248 11.31 -17.04 18.80
N LYS A 249 12.13 -17.34 17.81
CA LYS A 249 13.23 -16.48 17.36
C LYS A 249 12.68 -15.34 16.49
N VAL A 250 11.81 -14.51 17.04
CA VAL A 250 11.12 -13.41 16.35
C VAL A 250 11.61 -12.07 16.86
N LYS A 251 12.00 -11.19 15.95
CA LYS A 251 12.35 -9.80 16.25
C LYS A 251 11.25 -8.87 15.72
N PHE A 252 10.64 -8.11 16.62
CA PHE A 252 9.74 -6.99 16.27
C PHE A 252 10.53 -5.69 16.28
N THR A 253 10.50 -4.93 15.19
CA THR A 253 11.22 -3.65 15.09
C THR A 253 10.36 -2.44 15.42
N GLY A 254 9.03 -2.58 15.35
CA GLY A 254 8.15 -1.44 15.20
C GLY A 254 8.15 -0.90 13.76
N LYS A 255 7.60 0.29 13.59
CA LYS A 255 7.49 0.94 12.27
C LYS A 255 8.84 1.45 11.81
N LEU A 256 9.23 1.08 10.60
CA LEU A 256 10.40 1.60 9.91
C LEU A 256 9.98 2.32 8.62
N VAL A 257 10.80 3.28 8.17
CA VAL A 257 10.60 4.05 6.94
C VAL A 257 11.95 4.35 6.28
N GLY A 258 11.92 4.69 4.99
CA GLY A 258 13.11 5.09 4.24
C GLY A 258 14.25 4.05 4.28
N PRO A 259 15.52 4.47 4.43
CA PRO A 259 16.67 3.56 4.42
C PRO A 259 16.60 2.45 5.47
N ALA A 260 16.06 2.73 6.67
CA ALA A 260 15.92 1.71 7.70
C ALA A 260 14.95 0.58 7.29
N LEU A 261 13.89 0.93 6.56
CA LEU A 261 12.97 -0.07 6.00
C LEU A 261 13.63 -0.87 4.88
N ALA A 262 14.36 -0.22 3.99
CA ALA A 262 15.08 -0.87 2.91
C ALA A 262 16.14 -1.86 3.43
N ASN A 263 16.90 -1.48 4.46
CA ASN A 263 17.87 -2.34 5.12
C ASN A 263 17.19 -3.53 5.84
N ALA A 264 15.99 -3.33 6.38
CA ALA A 264 15.22 -4.42 6.96
C ALA A 264 14.81 -5.45 5.87
N TYR A 265 14.32 -5.02 4.71
CA TYR A 265 14.06 -5.93 3.59
C TYR A 265 15.36 -6.65 3.15
N ALA A 266 16.45 -5.91 2.95
CA ALA A 266 17.74 -6.46 2.53
C ALA A 266 18.34 -7.46 3.55
N SER A 267 17.91 -7.42 4.81
CA SER A 267 18.33 -8.37 5.84
C SER A 267 17.56 -9.70 5.84
N MET A 268 16.51 -9.83 5.01
CA MET A 268 15.68 -11.04 4.88
C MET A 268 16.22 -11.97 3.78
N ASP A 269 15.85 -13.26 3.85
CA ASP A 269 16.07 -14.25 2.80
C ASP A 269 14.77 -14.59 2.06
N ILE A 270 13.63 -14.51 2.74
CA ILE A 270 12.30 -14.82 2.21
C ILE A 270 11.31 -13.83 2.81
N PHE A 271 10.44 -13.26 1.97
CA PHE A 271 9.37 -12.40 2.41
C PHE A 271 8.04 -13.17 2.43
N VAL A 272 7.30 -13.10 3.54
CA VAL A 272 5.98 -13.76 3.69
C VAL A 272 4.91 -12.70 3.91
N HIS A 273 3.89 -12.72 3.08
CA HIS A 273 2.69 -11.91 3.24
C HIS A 273 1.50 -12.82 3.57
N CYS A 274 0.81 -12.57 4.70
CA CYS A 274 -0.28 -13.46 5.16
C CYS A 274 -1.69 -12.90 4.93
N GLY A 275 -1.80 -11.59 4.67
CA GLY A 275 -3.10 -10.91 4.56
C GLY A 275 -3.88 -11.30 3.31
N THR A 276 -5.12 -11.74 3.47
CA THR A 276 -6.00 -12.15 2.36
C THR A 276 -6.83 -11.01 1.78
N GLU A 277 -6.86 -9.86 2.44
CA GLU A 277 -7.66 -8.68 2.08
C GLU A 277 -6.78 -7.52 1.58
N GLU A 278 -5.76 -7.85 0.82
CA GLU A 278 -4.87 -6.87 0.22
C GLU A 278 -5.42 -6.41 -1.13
N THR A 279 -5.61 -5.10 -1.31
CA THR A 279 -6.11 -4.54 -2.58
C THR A 279 -5.02 -4.46 -3.65
N PHE A 280 -3.75 -4.32 -3.24
CA PHE A 280 -2.63 -4.23 -4.16
C PHE A 280 -1.44 -5.08 -3.67
N GLY A 281 -0.82 -4.72 -2.53
CA GLY A 281 0.37 -5.39 -2.02
C GLY A 281 1.64 -4.59 -2.19
N GLN A 282 1.65 -3.34 -1.73
CA GLN A 282 2.83 -2.46 -1.82
C GLN A 282 4.08 -3.10 -1.20
N THR A 283 3.94 -3.75 -0.05
CA THR A 283 5.05 -4.43 0.63
C THR A 283 5.58 -5.64 -0.14
N ILE A 284 4.75 -6.26 -0.97
CA ILE A 284 5.16 -7.31 -1.91
C ILE A 284 6.06 -6.72 -3.01
N GLN A 285 5.65 -5.58 -3.61
CA GLN A 285 6.50 -4.91 -4.60
C GLN A 285 7.84 -4.44 -4.00
N GLU A 286 7.84 -3.93 -2.78
CA GLU A 286 9.06 -3.53 -2.07
C GLU A 286 9.99 -4.73 -1.82
N ALA A 287 9.43 -5.88 -1.44
CA ALA A 287 10.18 -7.14 -1.30
C ALA A 287 10.75 -7.62 -2.65
N GLN A 288 9.93 -7.60 -3.71
CA GLN A 288 10.39 -7.93 -5.07
C GLN A 288 11.48 -6.97 -5.54
N ALA A 289 11.32 -5.67 -5.31
CA ALA A 289 12.33 -4.66 -5.63
C ALA A 289 13.64 -4.87 -4.88
N SER A 290 13.58 -5.43 -3.66
CA SER A 290 14.74 -5.83 -2.86
C SER A 290 15.33 -7.19 -3.29
N GLY A 291 14.78 -7.84 -4.32
CA GLY A 291 15.25 -9.13 -4.82
C GLY A 291 14.89 -10.32 -3.94
N LEU A 292 13.81 -10.21 -3.14
CA LEU A 292 13.36 -11.28 -2.26
C LEU A 292 12.34 -12.19 -2.95
N PRO A 293 12.45 -13.51 -2.82
CA PRO A 293 11.34 -14.40 -3.09
C PRO A 293 10.19 -14.10 -2.13
N VAL A 294 8.99 -13.99 -2.69
CA VAL A 294 7.76 -13.66 -1.96
C VAL A 294 6.85 -14.86 -1.89
N VAL A 295 6.31 -15.15 -0.70
CA VAL A 295 5.24 -16.14 -0.50
C VAL A 295 4.01 -15.39 0.01
N ALA A 296 2.90 -15.48 -0.73
CA ALA A 296 1.69 -14.71 -0.44
C ALA A 296 0.40 -15.52 -0.73
N PRO A 297 -0.76 -15.15 -0.15
CA PRO A 297 -2.00 -15.86 -0.42
C PRO A 297 -2.47 -15.66 -1.86
N ALA A 298 -3.05 -16.70 -2.45
CA ALA A 298 -3.72 -16.67 -3.76
C ALA A 298 -5.07 -15.92 -3.70
N ARG A 299 -5.08 -14.75 -3.02
CA ARG A 299 -6.27 -13.90 -2.82
C ARG A 299 -5.90 -12.43 -2.93
N GLY A 300 -6.85 -11.63 -3.44
CA GLY A 300 -6.71 -10.19 -3.54
C GLY A 300 -5.53 -9.74 -4.41
N GLY A 301 -4.91 -8.61 -4.03
CA GLY A 301 -3.82 -7.96 -4.75
C GLY A 301 -2.62 -8.82 -5.10
N PRO A 302 -2.13 -9.72 -4.25
CA PRO A 302 -0.98 -10.59 -4.56
C PRO A 302 -1.09 -11.35 -5.88
N ARG A 303 -2.30 -11.78 -6.27
CA ARG A 303 -2.57 -12.52 -7.52
C ARG A 303 -2.23 -11.74 -8.79
N PHE A 304 -2.10 -10.41 -8.71
CA PHE A 304 -1.81 -9.54 -9.85
C PHE A 304 -0.34 -9.14 -9.94
N ILE A 305 0.38 -9.34 -8.85
CA ILE A 305 1.80 -8.99 -8.73
C ILE A 305 2.67 -10.23 -8.87
N ILE A 306 2.17 -11.39 -8.41
CA ILE A 306 2.92 -12.63 -8.37
C ILE A 306 2.44 -13.60 -9.45
N GLN A 307 3.35 -14.00 -10.31
CA GLN A 307 3.25 -15.18 -11.16
C GLN A 307 3.89 -16.34 -10.40
N SER A 308 3.03 -17.23 -9.86
CA SER A 308 3.48 -18.33 -8.98
C SER A 308 4.49 -19.26 -9.66
N GLY A 309 5.59 -19.55 -8.97
CA GLY A 309 6.69 -20.34 -9.48
C GLY A 309 7.68 -19.57 -10.39
N VAL A 310 7.42 -18.28 -10.66
CA VAL A 310 8.30 -17.44 -11.48
C VAL A 310 8.90 -16.33 -10.62
N ASN A 311 8.11 -15.35 -10.17
CA ASN A 311 8.57 -14.19 -9.41
C ASN A 311 8.09 -14.18 -7.95
N GLY A 312 7.72 -15.35 -7.44
CA GLY A 312 7.19 -15.59 -6.11
C GLY A 312 6.27 -16.79 -6.09
N PHE A 313 5.60 -17.03 -4.96
CA PHE A 313 4.67 -18.14 -4.79
C PHE A 313 3.33 -17.67 -4.25
N LEU A 314 2.26 -18.17 -4.84
CA LEU A 314 0.90 -18.00 -4.37
C LEU A 314 0.42 -19.28 -3.71
N VAL A 315 0.01 -19.20 -2.45
CA VAL A 315 -0.49 -20.35 -1.67
C VAL A 315 -1.99 -20.22 -1.40
N ASN A 316 -2.69 -21.34 -1.31
CA ASN A 316 -4.07 -21.33 -0.84
C ASN A 316 -4.08 -21.14 0.68
N PRO A 317 -4.56 -20.01 1.21
CA PRO A 317 -4.50 -19.74 2.65
C PRO A 317 -5.45 -20.61 3.49
N ASP A 318 -6.34 -21.37 2.87
CA ASP A 318 -7.26 -22.29 3.55
C ASP A 318 -6.69 -23.71 3.68
N GLU A 319 -5.56 -23.99 3.03
CA GLU A 319 -4.86 -25.27 3.15
C GLU A 319 -3.90 -25.22 4.35
N GLU A 320 -3.89 -26.29 5.11
CA GLU A 320 -2.99 -26.46 6.23
C GLU A 320 -1.53 -26.53 5.73
N ASN A 321 -0.63 -25.84 6.41
CA ASN A 321 0.81 -25.79 6.09
C ASN A 321 1.13 -25.27 4.68
N ALA A 322 0.25 -24.53 4.03
CA ALA A 322 0.45 -24.02 2.68
C ALA A 322 1.70 -23.10 2.58
N TYR A 323 1.86 -22.19 3.51
CA TYR A 323 3.07 -21.34 3.60
C TYR A 323 4.31 -22.15 3.92
N ARG A 324 4.18 -23.12 4.85
CA ARG A 324 5.27 -23.96 5.31
C ARG A 324 5.93 -24.73 4.17
N SER A 325 5.13 -25.40 3.34
CA SER A 325 5.64 -26.24 2.24
C SER A 325 6.54 -25.44 1.30
N VAL A 326 6.09 -24.27 0.86
CA VAL A 326 6.84 -23.40 -0.06
C VAL A 326 8.07 -22.78 0.64
N VAL A 327 7.93 -22.31 1.87
CA VAL A 327 9.07 -21.72 2.60
C VAL A 327 10.14 -22.77 2.87
N GLN A 328 9.76 -24.00 3.19
CA GLN A 328 10.68 -25.13 3.38
C GLN A 328 11.46 -25.45 2.10
N GLU A 329 10.81 -25.45 0.95
CA GLU A 329 11.45 -25.64 -0.36
C GLU A 329 12.46 -24.52 -0.63
N LEU A 330 12.07 -23.24 -0.43
CA LEU A 330 12.96 -22.09 -0.59
C LEU A 330 14.15 -22.10 0.38
N ILE A 331 14.01 -22.65 1.58
CA ILE A 331 15.14 -22.83 2.52
C ILE A 331 16.09 -23.90 2.01
N ALA A 332 15.57 -25.02 1.54
CA ALA A 332 16.31 -26.20 1.14
C ALA A 332 17.08 -25.99 -0.19
N ASP A 333 16.52 -25.17 -1.09
CA ASP A 333 17.12 -24.90 -2.42
C ASP A 333 17.60 -23.44 -2.53
N PRO A 334 18.90 -23.17 -2.32
CA PRO A 334 19.48 -21.83 -2.47
C PRO A 334 19.42 -21.29 -3.90
N GLU A 335 19.48 -22.16 -4.90
CA GLU A 335 19.46 -21.73 -6.31
C GLU A 335 18.06 -21.32 -6.73
N LEU A 336 17.02 -22.10 -6.39
CA LEU A 336 15.63 -21.73 -6.56
C LEU A 336 15.35 -20.37 -5.88
N ARG A 337 15.77 -20.22 -4.62
CA ARG A 337 15.60 -18.97 -3.87
C ARG A 337 16.23 -17.78 -4.57
N ARG A 338 17.48 -17.95 -5.10
CA ARG A 338 18.18 -16.91 -5.84
C ARG A 338 17.45 -16.57 -7.16
N GLN A 339 17.05 -17.58 -7.91
CA GLN A 339 16.36 -17.41 -9.19
C GLN A 339 15.05 -16.65 -9.01
N ILE A 340 14.19 -17.10 -8.09
CA ILE A 340 12.89 -16.43 -7.80
C ILE A 340 13.12 -14.97 -7.36
N GLY A 341 14.17 -14.68 -6.58
CA GLY A 341 14.52 -13.32 -6.18
C GLY A 341 14.94 -12.44 -7.36
N LEU A 342 15.69 -12.97 -8.33
CA LEU A 342 16.06 -12.24 -9.54
C LEU A 342 14.83 -11.94 -10.42
N GLU A 343 13.99 -12.93 -10.65
CA GLU A 343 12.75 -12.77 -11.43
C GLU A 343 11.76 -11.82 -10.71
N ALA A 344 11.73 -11.83 -9.37
CA ALA A 344 10.97 -10.90 -8.58
C ALA A 344 11.42 -9.45 -8.82
N ARG A 345 12.73 -9.19 -8.84
CA ARG A 345 13.29 -7.86 -9.14
C ARG A 345 12.98 -7.43 -10.58
N GLU A 346 13.13 -8.33 -11.55
CA GLU A 346 12.85 -8.03 -12.95
C GLU A 346 11.37 -7.69 -13.18
N ALA A 347 10.47 -8.37 -12.51
CA ALA A 347 9.01 -8.14 -12.60
C ALA A 347 8.58 -6.72 -12.19
N VAL A 348 9.42 -6.00 -11.46
CA VAL A 348 9.15 -4.63 -11.01
C VAL A 348 10.11 -3.59 -11.60
N ALA A 349 11.02 -3.97 -12.49
CA ALA A 349 12.06 -3.10 -13.03
C ALA A 349 11.51 -1.84 -13.74
N ASP A 350 10.36 -1.94 -14.35
CA ASP A 350 9.63 -0.85 -15.02
C ASP A 350 8.56 -0.17 -14.14
N LYS A 351 8.40 -0.59 -12.89
CA LYS A 351 7.34 -0.15 -11.98
C LYS A 351 7.80 0.98 -11.03
N SER A 352 8.69 1.88 -11.49
CA SER A 352 9.04 3.03 -10.65
C SER A 352 7.83 3.97 -10.43
N TRP A 353 7.83 4.73 -9.34
CA TRP A 353 6.81 5.75 -9.11
C TRP A 353 6.77 6.78 -10.24
N SER A 354 7.94 7.18 -10.77
CA SER A 354 8.02 8.12 -11.89
C SER A 354 7.36 7.55 -13.15
N ALA A 355 7.68 6.31 -13.53
CA ALA A 355 7.08 5.65 -14.69
C ALA A 355 5.57 5.47 -14.55
N ASN A 356 5.12 5.09 -13.33
CA ASN A 356 3.70 4.90 -13.06
C ASN A 356 2.94 6.24 -13.07
N ASN A 357 3.49 7.28 -12.47
CA ASN A 357 2.84 8.60 -12.40
C ASN A 357 2.90 9.37 -13.73
N ALA A 358 3.83 9.05 -14.63
CA ALA A 358 3.85 9.62 -15.99
C ALA A 358 2.56 9.35 -16.78
N GLN A 359 1.76 8.37 -16.36
CA GLN A 359 0.45 8.09 -16.95
C GLN A 359 -0.64 9.09 -16.50
N LEU A 360 -0.36 9.93 -15.48
CA LEU A 360 -1.32 10.92 -14.94
C LEU A 360 -1.25 12.26 -15.65
N PHE A 361 -0.20 12.53 -16.42
CA PHE A 361 0.14 13.80 -17.06
C PHE A 361 0.43 13.61 -18.56
#